data_d87eef037dc4635c6410605f91838865
#
_entry.id   d87eef037dc4635c6410605f91838865
#
_cell.length_a   1.000
_cell.length_b   1.000
_cell.length_c   1.000
_cell.angle_alpha   90.00
_cell.angle_beta   90.00
_cell.angle_gamma   90.00
#
_symmetry.space_group_name_H-M   'P 1'
#
loop_
_entity.id
_entity.type
_entity.pdbx_description
1 polymer ?
#
loop_
_entity_poly.entity_id
_entity_poly.type
_entity_poly.pdbx_seq_one_letter_code
_entity_poly.pdbx_strand_id
1 'polypeptide(L)'
;MKDLYVVNCCRTAIGSFGGSLKNTPAAEMGAVVVKEALKRANVAPENVDELMFGCILTSAQGQNVARQVSIKAGIPYSVPAYTVGMVCGSGMKSVIEGARSILAGDSDIVVCGGTENMSAAPFASMDARWGARMGDKKLVDTMIKDGLWDAYNNYHMGTTAENINDIWGITRREQDAVSYTHLTLPT
;
A
#
# COMPACT_ATOMS: atom_id res chain seq x y z
N MET A 1 27.23 14.27 -5.16
CA MET A 1 25.96 13.66 -4.72
C MET A 1 25.60 12.65 -5.80
N LYS A 2 25.20 11.43 -5.46
CA LYS A 2 24.81 10.42 -6.47
C LYS A 2 23.51 10.85 -7.12
N ASP A 3 23.40 10.81 -8.46
CA ASP A 3 22.16 11.11 -9.14
C ASP A 3 21.16 9.96 -8.98
N LEU A 4 19.88 10.30 -8.83
CA LEU A 4 18.78 9.34 -8.69
C LEU A 4 17.87 9.43 -9.90
N TYR A 5 17.50 8.28 -10.44
CA TYR A 5 16.62 8.19 -11.60
C TYR A 5 15.43 7.30 -11.33
N VAL A 6 14.24 7.76 -11.69
CA VAL A 6 13.06 6.91 -11.80
C VAL A 6 13.05 6.32 -13.22
N VAL A 7 13.38 5.05 -13.34
CA VAL A 7 13.56 4.38 -14.64
C VAL A 7 12.23 4.00 -15.26
N ASN A 8 11.28 3.51 -14.46
CA ASN A 8 9.93 3.19 -14.91
C ASN A 8 8.93 3.19 -13.76
N CYS A 9 7.65 3.29 -14.11
CA CYS A 9 6.55 3.12 -13.17
C CYS A 9 5.32 2.53 -13.87
N CYS A 10 4.49 1.80 -13.13
CA CYS A 10 3.22 1.31 -13.60
C CYS A 10 2.25 1.09 -12.43
N ARG A 11 0.99 0.88 -12.74
CA ARG A 11 -0.10 0.72 -11.79
C ARG A 11 -1.16 -0.25 -12.34
N THR A 12 -1.80 -1.02 -11.48
CA THR A 12 -3.04 -1.73 -11.83
C THR A 12 -4.20 -0.74 -11.98
N ALA A 13 -5.33 -1.19 -12.51
CA ALA A 13 -6.58 -0.47 -12.32
C ALA A 13 -6.88 -0.28 -10.82
N ILE A 14 -7.56 0.81 -10.47
CA ILE A 14 -8.09 1.03 -9.12
C ILE A 14 -9.47 0.40 -9.06
N GLY A 15 -9.63 -0.65 -8.26
CA GLY A 15 -10.90 -1.34 -8.05
C GLY A 15 -11.82 -0.58 -7.10
N SER A 16 -13.13 -0.77 -7.28
CA SER A 16 -14.12 -0.35 -6.28
C SER A 16 -14.13 -1.29 -5.09
N PHE A 17 -14.50 -0.79 -3.91
CA PHE A 17 -14.71 -1.62 -2.73
C PHE A 17 -15.78 -2.69 -3.01
N GLY A 18 -15.47 -3.94 -2.70
CA GLY A 18 -16.33 -5.09 -3.03
C GLY A 18 -16.43 -5.44 -4.52
N GLY A 19 -15.68 -4.74 -5.39
CA GLY A 19 -15.71 -4.91 -6.84
C GLY A 19 -14.90 -6.08 -7.38
N SER A 20 -14.52 -6.01 -8.65
CA SER A 20 -13.89 -7.13 -9.39
C SER A 20 -12.56 -7.61 -8.78
N LEU A 21 -11.81 -6.73 -8.13
CA LEU A 21 -10.52 -7.07 -7.50
C LEU A 21 -10.64 -7.53 -6.04
N LYS A 22 -11.85 -7.62 -5.48
CA LYS A 22 -12.05 -7.94 -4.05
C LYS A 22 -11.38 -9.24 -3.58
N ASN A 23 -11.29 -10.24 -4.47
CA ASN A 23 -10.72 -11.55 -4.16
C ASN A 23 -9.27 -11.70 -4.62
N THR A 24 -8.65 -10.65 -5.17
CA THR A 24 -7.26 -10.67 -5.63
C THR A 24 -6.35 -10.30 -4.47
N PRO A 25 -5.49 -11.19 -3.98
CA PRO A 25 -4.58 -10.87 -2.89
C PRO A 25 -3.70 -9.65 -3.19
N ALA A 26 -3.47 -8.81 -2.18
CA ALA A 26 -2.64 -7.60 -2.34
C ALA A 26 -1.23 -7.95 -2.86
N ALA A 27 -0.65 -9.05 -2.39
CA ALA A 27 0.66 -9.52 -2.87
C ALA A 27 0.67 -9.90 -4.35
N GLU A 28 -0.44 -10.39 -4.90
CA GLU A 28 -0.53 -10.72 -6.33
C GLU A 28 -0.64 -9.47 -7.19
N MET A 29 -1.46 -8.50 -6.80
CA MET A 29 -1.53 -7.21 -7.47
C MET A 29 -0.17 -6.51 -7.48
N GLY A 30 0.54 -6.51 -6.34
CA GLY A 30 1.89 -5.99 -6.22
C GLY A 30 2.88 -6.69 -7.14
N ALA A 31 2.83 -8.02 -7.21
CA ALA A 31 3.73 -8.81 -8.06
C ALA A 31 3.53 -8.52 -9.57
N VAL A 32 2.29 -8.31 -9.99
CA VAL A 32 1.98 -7.95 -11.40
C VAL A 32 2.65 -6.64 -11.79
N VAL A 33 2.52 -5.60 -10.96
CA VAL A 33 3.12 -4.29 -11.26
C VAL A 33 4.65 -4.33 -11.17
N VAL A 34 5.22 -5.08 -10.24
CA VAL A 34 6.68 -5.24 -10.14
C VAL A 34 7.24 -5.92 -11.39
N LYS A 35 6.64 -7.04 -11.84
CA LYS A 35 7.03 -7.70 -13.08
C LYS A 35 6.98 -6.76 -14.29
N GLU A 36 5.90 -6.01 -14.41
CA GLU A 36 5.71 -5.10 -15.53
C GLU A 36 6.70 -3.92 -15.47
N ALA A 37 6.95 -3.36 -14.28
CA ALA A 37 7.92 -2.28 -14.10
C ALA A 37 9.34 -2.73 -14.46
N LEU A 38 9.79 -3.90 -13.99
CA LEU A 38 11.09 -4.47 -14.33
C LEU A 38 11.21 -4.73 -15.84
N LYS A 39 10.17 -5.30 -16.46
CA LYS A 39 10.13 -5.52 -17.90
C LYS A 39 10.28 -4.22 -18.69
N ARG A 40 9.53 -3.17 -18.35
CA ARG A 40 9.60 -1.86 -19.02
C ARG A 40 10.92 -1.17 -18.79
N ALA A 41 11.51 -1.34 -17.63
CA ALA A 41 12.84 -0.80 -17.31
C ALA A 41 13.97 -1.59 -17.96
N ASN A 42 13.69 -2.75 -18.56
CA ASN A 42 14.70 -3.70 -19.06
C ASN A 42 15.71 -4.10 -17.96
N VAL A 43 15.19 -4.30 -16.73
CA VAL A 43 15.96 -4.73 -15.57
C VAL A 43 15.63 -6.18 -15.26
N ALA A 44 16.65 -7.03 -15.22
CA ALA A 44 16.50 -8.42 -14.81
C ALA A 44 16.23 -8.49 -13.29
N PRO A 45 15.33 -9.38 -12.82
CA PRO A 45 15.02 -9.51 -11.38
C PRO A 45 16.25 -9.73 -10.50
N GLU A 46 17.29 -10.38 -11.02
CA GLU A 46 18.54 -10.68 -10.34
C GLU A 46 19.38 -9.43 -10.04
N ASN A 47 19.12 -8.34 -10.76
CA ASN A 47 19.83 -7.07 -10.59
C ASN A 47 19.17 -6.13 -9.57
N VAL A 48 18.08 -6.55 -8.96
CA VAL A 48 17.41 -5.78 -7.89
C VAL A 48 18.13 -6.02 -6.59
N ASP A 49 18.55 -4.95 -5.92
CA ASP A 49 19.24 -5.02 -4.63
C ASP A 49 18.27 -5.07 -3.45
N GLU A 50 17.11 -4.39 -3.57
CA GLU A 50 16.12 -4.34 -2.50
C GLU A 50 14.71 -4.03 -3.03
N LEU A 51 13.68 -4.53 -2.33
CA LEU A 51 12.28 -4.19 -2.60
C LEU A 51 11.60 -3.63 -1.35
N MET A 52 11.03 -2.43 -1.47
CA MET A 52 10.27 -1.74 -0.42
C MET A 52 8.85 -1.49 -0.88
N PHE A 53 7.87 -2.03 -0.16
CA PHE A 53 6.48 -1.96 -0.63
C PHE A 53 5.52 -1.57 0.49
N GLY A 54 4.74 -0.51 0.29
CA GLY A 54 3.72 -0.06 1.24
C GLY A 54 2.53 -1.01 1.28
N CYS A 55 2.11 -1.38 2.48
CA CYS A 55 0.85 -2.08 2.73
C CYS A 55 0.46 -1.91 4.19
N ILE A 56 -0.77 -1.50 4.45
CA ILE A 56 -1.25 -1.18 5.80
C ILE A 56 -2.14 -2.27 6.38
N LEU A 57 -3.09 -2.76 5.60
CA LEU A 57 -4.05 -3.77 6.04
C LEU A 57 -3.45 -5.17 5.86
N THR A 58 -2.44 -5.48 6.67
CA THR A 58 -1.67 -6.73 6.55
C THR A 58 -2.28 -7.91 7.30
N SER A 59 -3.34 -7.69 8.06
CA SER A 59 -3.99 -8.74 8.86
C SER A 59 -4.46 -9.90 7.97
N ALA A 60 -4.11 -11.13 8.38
CA ALA A 60 -4.43 -12.38 7.67
C ALA A 60 -3.89 -12.50 6.23
N GLN A 61 -2.99 -11.63 5.79
CA GLN A 61 -2.34 -11.73 4.48
C GLN A 61 -1.02 -12.55 4.49
N GLY A 62 -0.67 -13.12 5.63
CA GLY A 62 0.60 -13.81 5.83
C GLY A 62 1.74 -12.86 6.19
N GLN A 63 2.94 -13.40 6.27
CA GLN A 63 4.12 -12.62 6.66
C GLN A 63 4.55 -11.67 5.55
N ASN A 64 4.91 -10.43 5.91
CA ASN A 64 5.62 -9.49 5.05
C ASN A 64 5.12 -9.45 3.59
N VAL A 65 4.07 -8.69 3.36
CA VAL A 65 3.43 -8.58 2.03
C VAL A 65 4.46 -8.19 0.94
N ALA A 66 5.40 -7.29 1.24
CA ALA A 66 6.46 -6.91 0.30
C ALA A 66 7.35 -8.10 -0.08
N ARG A 67 7.67 -8.98 0.89
CA ARG A 67 8.43 -10.21 0.61
C ARG A 67 7.65 -11.16 -0.31
N GLN A 68 6.36 -11.29 -0.09
CA GLN A 68 5.50 -12.09 -0.98
C GLN A 68 5.45 -11.50 -2.39
N VAL A 69 5.36 -10.17 -2.51
CA VAL A 69 5.44 -9.47 -3.80
C VAL A 69 6.77 -9.77 -4.50
N SER A 70 7.89 -9.60 -3.81
CA SER A 70 9.24 -9.84 -4.32
C SER A 70 9.39 -11.24 -4.93
N ILE A 71 9.05 -12.27 -4.17
CA ILE A 71 9.16 -13.67 -4.61
C ILE A 71 8.19 -13.98 -5.75
N LYS A 72 6.94 -13.53 -5.65
CA LYS A 72 5.94 -13.70 -6.72
C LYS A 72 6.34 -12.96 -8.02
N ALA A 73 7.08 -11.87 -7.90
CA ALA A 73 7.62 -11.13 -9.04
C ALA A 73 8.83 -11.82 -9.71
N GLY A 74 9.44 -12.80 -9.06
CA GLY A 74 10.61 -13.52 -9.58
C GLY A 74 11.94 -12.95 -9.11
N ILE A 75 11.92 -12.00 -8.15
CA ILE A 75 13.14 -11.48 -7.54
C ILE A 75 13.75 -12.57 -6.64
N PRO A 76 15.08 -12.78 -6.68
CA PRO A 76 15.74 -13.84 -5.93
C PRO A 76 15.52 -13.80 -4.42
N TYR A 77 15.58 -14.96 -3.76
CA TYR A 77 15.45 -15.10 -2.32
C TYR A 77 16.53 -14.35 -1.52
N SER A 78 17.69 -14.11 -2.13
CA SER A 78 18.80 -13.36 -1.52
C SER A 78 18.51 -11.86 -1.41
N VAL A 79 17.60 -11.32 -2.22
CA VAL A 79 17.25 -9.89 -2.22
C VAL A 79 16.34 -9.59 -1.03
N PRO A 80 16.72 -8.64 -0.15
CA PRO A 80 15.87 -8.23 0.96
C PRO A 80 14.60 -7.53 0.49
N ALA A 81 13.51 -7.71 1.25
CA ALA A 81 12.26 -7.02 1.00
C ALA A 81 11.53 -6.76 2.30
N TYR A 82 10.94 -5.58 2.46
CA TYR A 82 10.16 -5.24 3.65
C TYR A 82 8.95 -4.36 3.36
N THR A 83 7.92 -4.56 4.19
CA THR A 83 6.68 -3.81 4.11
C THR A 83 6.81 -2.49 4.88
N VAL A 84 6.46 -1.39 4.20
CA VAL A 84 6.47 -0.04 4.78
C VAL A 84 5.10 0.29 5.33
N GLY A 85 5.05 0.72 6.58
CA GLY A 85 3.83 1.13 7.28
C GLY A 85 3.87 2.60 7.69
N MET A 86 3.25 3.49 6.89
CA MET A 86 3.05 4.91 7.18
C MET A 86 1.64 5.34 6.72
N VAL A 87 0.65 4.51 7.01
CA VAL A 87 -0.75 4.68 6.59
C VAL A 87 -0.84 5.05 5.11
N CYS A 88 -1.63 6.04 4.72
CA CYS A 88 -1.81 6.44 3.31
C CYS A 88 -0.51 6.90 2.61
N GLY A 89 0.51 7.29 3.37
CA GLY A 89 1.82 7.69 2.87
C GLY A 89 2.79 6.54 2.57
N SER A 90 2.43 5.29 2.83
CA SER A 90 3.35 4.14 2.76
C SER A 90 3.99 3.94 1.40
N GLY A 91 3.23 4.08 0.32
CA GLY A 91 3.76 3.97 -1.04
C GLY A 91 4.78 5.05 -1.36
N MET A 92 4.49 6.31 -1.02
CA MET A 92 5.44 7.43 -1.16
C MET A 92 6.67 7.22 -0.27
N LYS A 93 6.45 6.75 0.97
CA LYS A 93 7.54 6.46 1.91
C LYS A 93 8.49 5.40 1.37
N SER A 94 8.00 4.37 0.69
CA SER A 94 8.85 3.36 0.07
C SER A 94 9.80 3.96 -0.97
N VAL A 95 9.35 4.93 -1.76
CA VAL A 95 10.20 5.65 -2.74
C VAL A 95 11.26 6.48 -2.03
N ILE A 96 10.90 7.15 -0.93
CA ILE A 96 11.86 7.93 -0.12
C ILE A 96 12.93 7.02 0.47
N GLU A 97 12.54 5.85 0.99
CA GLU A 97 13.52 4.90 1.56
C GLU A 97 14.42 4.30 0.48
N GLY A 98 13.88 3.97 -0.69
CA GLY A 98 14.69 3.53 -1.82
C GLY A 98 15.71 4.58 -2.27
N ALA A 99 15.30 5.84 -2.33
CA ALA A 99 16.22 6.95 -2.61
C ALA A 99 17.32 7.05 -1.55
N ARG A 100 16.98 6.87 -0.28
CA ARG A 100 17.95 6.87 0.83
C ARG A 100 18.94 5.71 0.75
N SER A 101 18.47 4.50 0.44
CA SER A 101 19.32 3.32 0.26
C SER A 101 20.36 3.55 -0.85
N ILE A 102 19.94 4.10 -1.99
CA ILE A 102 20.86 4.41 -3.09
C ILE A 102 21.86 5.51 -2.70
N LEU A 103 21.40 6.57 -2.03
CA LEU A 103 22.28 7.68 -1.61
C LEU A 103 23.28 7.24 -0.53
N ALA A 104 22.89 6.33 0.35
CA ALA A 104 23.77 5.73 1.35
C ALA A 104 24.82 4.80 0.74
N GLY A 105 24.59 4.30 -0.46
CA GLY A 105 25.46 3.33 -1.14
C GLY A 105 25.15 1.87 -0.82
N ASP A 106 24.02 1.61 -0.18
CA ASP A 106 23.58 0.25 0.17
C ASP A 106 22.99 -0.49 -1.02
N SER A 107 22.44 0.25 -2.00
CA SER A 107 21.80 -0.28 -3.20
C SER A 107 22.13 0.57 -4.43
N ASP A 108 22.03 -0.03 -5.61
CA ASP A 108 22.06 0.66 -6.91
C ASP A 108 20.71 0.61 -7.63
N ILE A 109 19.98 -0.49 -7.51
CA ILE A 109 18.67 -0.71 -8.13
C ILE A 109 17.66 -1.14 -7.06
N VAL A 110 16.66 -0.31 -6.82
CA VAL A 110 15.60 -0.61 -5.86
C VAL A 110 14.23 -0.62 -6.52
N VAL A 111 13.34 -1.48 -6.04
CA VAL A 111 11.92 -1.52 -6.42
C VAL A 111 11.09 -0.95 -5.29
N CYS A 112 10.38 0.14 -5.58
CA CYS A 112 9.54 0.84 -4.61
C CYS A 112 8.08 0.87 -5.07
N GLY A 113 7.15 0.79 -4.15
CA GLY A 113 5.73 0.85 -4.51
C GLY A 113 4.81 0.61 -3.33
N GLY A 114 3.61 0.12 -3.62
CA GLY A 114 2.64 -0.26 -2.61
C GLY A 114 1.50 -1.05 -3.22
N THR A 115 0.78 -1.76 -2.37
CA THR A 115 -0.40 -2.54 -2.73
C THR A 115 -1.37 -2.56 -1.56
N GLU A 116 -2.66 -2.57 -1.83
CA GLU A 116 -3.68 -2.67 -0.80
C GLU A 116 -4.92 -3.38 -1.33
N ASN A 117 -5.54 -4.24 -0.54
CA ASN A 117 -6.88 -4.75 -0.81
C ASN A 117 -7.78 -4.52 0.41
N MET A 118 -8.47 -3.41 0.41
CA MET A 118 -9.37 -3.03 1.51
C MET A 118 -10.58 -3.96 1.61
N SER A 119 -11.03 -4.52 0.48
CA SER A 119 -12.17 -5.46 0.44
C SER A 119 -11.87 -6.80 1.12
N ALA A 120 -10.60 -7.16 1.23
CA ALA A 120 -10.15 -8.40 1.86
C ALA A 120 -9.73 -8.23 3.32
N ALA A 121 -9.85 -7.02 3.89
CA ALA A 121 -9.53 -6.79 5.28
C ALA A 121 -10.47 -7.59 6.20
N PRO A 122 -9.96 -8.39 7.14
CA PRO A 122 -10.78 -9.24 7.98
C PRO A 122 -11.44 -8.46 9.12
N PHE A 123 -12.48 -9.06 9.68
CA PHE A 123 -12.97 -8.68 11.00
C PHE A 123 -12.18 -9.43 12.08
N ALA A 124 -11.75 -8.73 13.13
CA ALA A 124 -11.00 -9.30 14.25
C ALA A 124 -11.86 -9.44 15.50
N SER A 125 -11.76 -10.59 16.16
CA SER A 125 -12.30 -10.78 17.51
C SER A 125 -11.17 -10.63 18.53
N MET A 126 -11.23 -9.59 19.33
CA MET A 126 -10.18 -9.29 20.33
C MET A 126 -10.17 -10.28 21.49
N ASP A 127 -11.32 -10.89 21.78
CA ASP A 127 -11.52 -11.77 22.93
C ASP A 127 -11.39 -13.26 22.60
N ALA A 128 -11.44 -13.64 21.32
CA ALA A 128 -11.52 -15.04 20.90
C ALA A 128 -10.32 -15.89 21.35
N ARG A 129 -9.12 -15.33 21.39
CA ARG A 129 -7.88 -16.02 21.80
C ARG A 129 -7.99 -16.60 23.22
N TRP A 130 -8.73 -15.95 24.08
CA TRP A 130 -8.89 -16.34 25.48
C TRP A 130 -10.27 -16.96 25.77
N GLY A 131 -10.98 -17.40 24.72
CA GLY A 131 -12.20 -18.21 24.82
C GLY A 131 -13.49 -17.42 24.86
N ALA A 132 -13.48 -16.10 24.72
CA ALA A 132 -14.71 -15.27 24.69
C ALA A 132 -15.78 -15.70 25.70
N ARG A 133 -15.40 -15.92 26.94
CA ARG A 133 -16.04 -16.80 27.94
C ARG A 133 -17.50 -16.50 28.29
N MET A 134 -17.91 -15.24 28.40
CA MET A 134 -19.25 -14.85 28.81
C MET A 134 -19.69 -13.55 28.16
N GLY A 135 -20.98 -13.45 27.81
CA GLY A 135 -21.59 -12.27 27.18
C GLY A 135 -21.23 -12.10 25.72
N ASP A 136 -21.84 -11.10 25.09
CA ASP A 136 -21.65 -10.77 23.68
C ASP A 136 -20.23 -10.27 23.42
N LYS A 137 -19.70 -10.60 22.23
CA LYS A 137 -18.38 -10.16 21.76
C LYS A 137 -18.50 -9.40 20.46
N LYS A 138 -17.69 -8.36 20.35
CA LYS A 138 -17.64 -7.53 19.14
C LYS A 138 -16.64 -8.10 18.13
N LEU A 139 -17.01 -8.03 16.85
CA LEU A 139 -16.08 -8.13 15.74
C LEU A 139 -15.67 -6.72 15.33
N VAL A 140 -14.37 -6.48 15.23
CA VAL A 140 -13.79 -5.19 14.86
C VAL A 140 -13.45 -5.24 13.39
N ASP A 141 -13.99 -4.32 12.60
CA ASP A 141 -13.61 -4.12 11.21
C ASP A 141 -12.19 -3.53 11.17
N THR A 142 -11.21 -4.33 10.74
CA THR A 142 -9.80 -3.90 10.72
C THR A 142 -9.54 -2.86 9.63
N MET A 143 -10.32 -2.84 8.55
CA MET A 143 -10.21 -1.79 7.53
C MET A 143 -10.50 -0.41 8.13
N ILE A 144 -11.58 -0.30 8.90
CA ILE A 144 -11.93 0.95 9.57
C ILE A 144 -10.95 1.23 10.71
N LYS A 145 -10.75 0.28 11.61
CA LYS A 145 -9.98 0.48 12.84
C LYS A 145 -8.53 0.83 12.59
N ASP A 146 -7.88 0.16 11.63
CA ASP A 146 -6.45 0.26 11.40
C ASP A 146 -6.10 1.20 10.22
N GLY A 147 -7.05 1.45 9.31
CA GLY A 147 -6.80 2.23 8.11
C GLY A 147 -7.55 3.56 8.02
N LEU A 148 -8.77 3.67 8.58
CA LEU A 148 -9.67 4.79 8.31
C LEU A 148 -10.11 5.58 9.54
N TRP A 149 -9.80 5.12 10.74
CA TRP A 149 -10.20 5.76 11.99
C TRP A 149 -9.05 6.49 12.66
N ASP A 150 -9.24 7.79 12.92
CA ASP A 150 -8.26 8.59 13.67
C ASP A 150 -8.16 8.06 15.11
N ALA A 151 -6.96 7.63 15.49
CA ALA A 151 -6.72 7.04 16.81
C ALA A 151 -6.72 8.07 17.95
N TYR A 152 -6.58 9.34 17.65
CA TYR A 152 -6.46 10.43 18.63
C TYR A 152 -7.75 11.23 18.76
N ASN A 153 -8.35 11.62 17.64
CA ASN A 153 -9.53 12.48 17.60
C ASN A 153 -10.85 11.70 17.50
N ASN A 154 -10.78 10.39 17.33
CA ASN A 154 -11.92 9.47 17.34
C ASN A 154 -12.99 9.78 16.27
N TYR A 155 -12.55 10.03 15.04
CA TYR A 155 -13.43 10.19 13.88
C TYR A 155 -12.83 9.55 12.62
N HIS A 156 -13.65 9.40 11.58
CA HIS A 156 -13.25 8.80 10.31
C HIS A 156 -12.37 9.76 9.48
N MET A 157 -11.47 9.22 8.65
CA MET A 157 -10.61 10.02 7.74
C MET A 157 -11.41 10.91 6.80
N GLY A 158 -12.64 10.54 6.42
CA GLY A 158 -13.57 11.42 5.69
C GLY A 158 -13.85 12.72 6.45
N THR A 159 -14.06 12.64 7.75
CA THR A 159 -14.23 13.84 8.60
C THR A 159 -12.97 14.70 8.62
N THR A 160 -11.78 14.09 8.59
CA THR A 160 -10.52 14.84 8.45
C THR A 160 -10.48 15.65 7.16
N ALA A 161 -10.94 15.06 6.05
CA ALA A 161 -11.03 15.77 4.76
C ALA A 161 -12.04 16.95 4.83
N GLU A 162 -13.20 16.73 5.43
CA GLU A 162 -14.19 17.82 5.61
C GLU A 162 -13.65 18.95 6.51
N ASN A 163 -12.92 18.63 7.58
CA ASN A 163 -12.27 19.63 8.42
C ASN A 163 -11.27 20.50 7.61
N ILE A 164 -10.56 19.91 6.66
CA ILE A 164 -9.67 20.63 5.76
C ILE A 164 -10.47 21.55 4.83
N ASN A 165 -11.56 21.03 4.27
CA ASN A 165 -12.44 21.82 3.40
C ASN A 165 -13.00 23.05 4.13
N ASP A 166 -13.42 22.89 5.39
CA ASP A 166 -13.95 23.97 6.20
C ASP A 166 -12.88 25.04 6.52
N ILE A 167 -11.64 24.62 6.83
CA ILE A 167 -10.54 25.53 7.16
C ILE A 167 -10.09 26.35 5.96
N TRP A 168 -9.99 25.75 4.77
CA TRP A 168 -9.47 26.41 3.57
C TRP A 168 -10.53 26.77 2.53
N GLY A 169 -11.81 26.49 2.78
CA GLY A 169 -12.91 26.83 1.88
C GLY A 169 -12.85 26.08 0.55
N ILE A 170 -12.32 24.84 0.53
CA ILE A 170 -12.17 24.02 -0.68
C ILE A 170 -13.53 23.51 -1.13
N THR A 171 -13.93 23.87 -2.34
CA THR A 171 -15.23 23.46 -2.89
C THR A 171 -15.18 22.06 -3.51
N ARG A 172 -16.34 21.43 -3.63
CA ARG A 172 -16.49 20.15 -4.33
C ARG A 172 -15.98 20.22 -5.78
N ARG A 173 -16.20 21.35 -6.47
CA ARG A 173 -15.74 21.57 -7.84
C ARG A 173 -14.21 21.53 -7.96
N GLU A 174 -13.51 22.16 -7.01
CA GLU A 174 -12.05 22.15 -6.97
C GLU A 174 -11.51 20.73 -6.70
N GLN A 175 -12.12 20.01 -5.76
CA GLN A 175 -11.75 18.62 -5.49
C GLN A 175 -11.93 17.71 -6.72
N ASP A 176 -13.06 17.81 -7.42
CA ASP A 176 -13.33 17.05 -8.62
C ASP A 176 -12.34 17.40 -9.75
N ALA A 177 -11.99 18.67 -9.91
CA ALA A 177 -11.01 19.10 -10.92
C ALA A 177 -9.65 18.43 -10.72
N VAL A 178 -9.14 18.36 -9.49
CA VAL A 178 -7.90 17.66 -9.16
C VAL A 178 -8.05 16.15 -9.37
N SER A 179 -9.15 15.55 -8.93
CA SER A 179 -9.42 14.14 -9.08
C SER A 179 -9.42 13.71 -10.55
N TYR A 180 -10.14 14.40 -11.41
CA TYR A 180 -10.17 14.11 -12.85
C TYR A 180 -8.83 14.28 -13.56
N THR A 181 -7.99 15.18 -13.09
CA THR A 181 -6.65 15.39 -13.65
C THR A 181 -5.70 14.23 -13.31
N HIS A 182 -5.79 13.67 -12.11
CA HIS A 182 -4.78 12.75 -11.58
C HIS A 182 -5.26 11.30 -11.47
N LEU A 183 -6.57 11.04 -11.46
CA LEU A 183 -7.12 9.68 -11.43
C LEU A 183 -7.44 9.21 -12.85
N THR A 184 -6.77 8.16 -13.27
CA THR A 184 -7.19 7.41 -14.47
C THR A 184 -8.33 6.51 -14.06
N LEU A 185 -9.54 6.89 -14.41
CA LEU A 185 -10.69 6.00 -14.26
C LEU A 185 -10.54 4.82 -15.22
N PRO A 186 -10.79 3.58 -14.79
CA PRO A 186 -10.91 2.47 -15.74
C PRO A 186 -12.11 2.76 -16.63
N THR A 187 -11.87 2.89 -17.92
CA THR A 187 -12.90 2.93 -18.96
C THR A 187 -13.38 1.53 -19.29
#